data_7f93b88da812ea0ceea620f78e9a4af4
#
_entry.id   7f93b88da812ea0ceea620f78e9a4af4
#
_cell.length_a   1.000
_cell.length_b   1.000
_cell.length_c   1.000
_cell.angle_alpha   90.00
_cell.angle_beta   90.00
_cell.angle_gamma   90.00
#
_symmetry.space_group_name_H-M   'P 1'
#
loop_
_entity.id
_entity.type
_entity.pdbx_description
1 polymer ?
#
loop_
_entity_poly.entity_id
_entity_poly.type
_entity_poly.pdbx_seq_one_letter_code
_entity_poly.pdbx_strand_id
1 'polypeptide(L)'
;EDGVSAYEHDLTQGPACARAAGAATIYRNYFAPVGAQIGQTRARQIDTLADLRVALPRGDEIEMRNGYALATPDILHAIDTRLAALSEAERDSLRTLLRIGLHHDVDVTAVGALQGQRVSQAYCSALPVNYNHGTDPATWASFACLVLEAAYEATLHAAVVNAGRAGGSHRVYLTLVGGGVFGNRREWILGAIRRALDLVRGQALEVWLVSYGSVPDDLLMLADDYH
;
A
#
# COMPACT_ATOMS: atom_id res chain seq x y z
N GLU A 1 0.76 -15.95 -13.74
CA GLU A 1 1.65 -15.49 -12.66
C GLU A 1 2.43 -16.65 -12.08
N ASP A 2 3.66 -16.35 -11.66
CA ASP A 2 4.54 -17.34 -11.06
C ASP A 2 4.22 -17.59 -9.57
N GLY A 3 3.09 -17.04 -9.08
CA GLY A 3 2.64 -17.16 -7.70
C GLY A 3 3.67 -16.62 -6.71
N VAL A 4 3.84 -17.30 -5.57
CA VAL A 4 4.82 -16.87 -4.55
C VAL A 4 6.27 -17.12 -4.95
N SER A 5 6.53 -17.97 -5.95
CA SER A 5 7.89 -18.25 -6.42
C SER A 5 8.56 -17.02 -7.04
N ALA A 6 7.80 -16.10 -7.62
CA ALA A 6 8.31 -14.82 -8.12
C ALA A 6 9.01 -13.97 -7.04
N TYR A 7 8.65 -14.14 -5.77
CA TYR A 7 9.27 -13.41 -4.65
C TYR A 7 10.64 -13.95 -4.25
N GLU A 8 10.99 -15.15 -4.67
CA GLU A 8 12.23 -15.83 -4.20
C GLU A 8 13.49 -15.06 -4.61
N HIS A 9 13.47 -14.48 -5.79
CA HIS A 9 14.62 -13.77 -6.36
C HIS A 9 14.43 -12.23 -6.39
N ASP A 10 13.31 -11.73 -5.92
CA ASP A 10 13.04 -10.29 -5.85
C ASP A 10 13.52 -9.74 -4.49
N LEU A 11 14.53 -8.88 -4.53
CA LEU A 11 15.15 -8.26 -3.35
C LEU A 11 14.53 -6.91 -2.98
N THR A 12 13.47 -6.48 -3.66
CA THR A 12 12.77 -5.24 -3.32
C THR A 12 12.00 -5.37 -2.00
N GLN A 13 11.66 -4.24 -1.38
CA GLN A 13 11.06 -4.20 -0.03
C GLN A 13 9.80 -5.05 0.11
N GLY A 14 8.87 -4.94 -0.85
CA GLY A 14 7.60 -5.67 -0.79
C GLY A 14 7.79 -7.19 -0.73
N PRO A 15 8.46 -7.82 -1.70
CA PRO A 15 8.81 -9.24 -1.68
C PRO A 15 9.64 -9.67 -0.47
N ALA A 16 10.60 -8.86 -0.03
CA ALA A 16 11.39 -9.16 1.16
C ALA A 16 10.50 -9.26 2.42
N CYS A 17 9.61 -8.31 2.63
CA CYS A 17 8.63 -8.34 3.73
C CYS A 17 7.65 -9.52 3.60
N ALA A 18 7.18 -9.82 2.37
CA ALA A 18 6.27 -10.92 2.10
C ALA A 18 6.89 -12.29 2.43
N ARG A 19 8.21 -12.46 2.18
CA ARG A 19 8.95 -13.69 2.51
C ARG A 19 9.25 -13.82 4.00
N ALA A 20 9.52 -12.70 4.67
CA ALA A 20 9.87 -12.70 6.09
C ALA A 20 8.81 -13.37 6.98
N ALA A 21 7.53 -13.25 6.61
CA ALA A 21 6.41 -13.93 7.25
C ALA A 21 5.54 -14.63 6.17
N GLY A 22 6.12 -15.63 5.53
CA GLY A 22 5.63 -16.25 4.30
C GLY A 22 4.24 -16.88 4.38
N ALA A 23 3.80 -17.31 5.56
CA ALA A 23 2.49 -17.94 5.74
C ALA A 23 1.33 -17.03 5.29
N ALA A 24 1.36 -15.73 5.59
CA ALA A 24 0.35 -14.78 5.15
C ALA A 24 0.38 -14.59 3.62
N THR A 25 1.56 -14.56 3.02
CA THR A 25 1.72 -14.48 1.56
C THR A 25 1.16 -15.71 0.87
N ILE A 26 1.43 -16.91 1.40
CA ILE A 26 0.85 -18.17 0.89
C ILE A 26 -0.67 -18.14 1.03
N TYR A 27 -1.21 -17.76 2.20
CA TYR A 27 -2.64 -17.67 2.40
C TYR A 27 -3.30 -16.73 1.39
N ARG A 28 -2.76 -15.51 1.24
CA ARG A 28 -3.27 -14.51 0.30
C ARG A 28 -3.31 -15.02 -1.14
N ASN A 29 -2.29 -15.74 -1.57
CA ASN A 29 -2.21 -16.22 -2.94
C ASN A 29 -3.09 -17.46 -3.19
N TYR A 30 -3.16 -18.40 -2.27
CA TYR A 30 -3.73 -19.73 -2.54
C TYR A 30 -4.98 -20.06 -1.75
N PHE A 31 -5.28 -19.37 -0.67
CA PHE A 31 -6.35 -19.73 0.26
C PHE A 31 -7.37 -18.62 0.52
N ALA A 32 -7.04 -17.36 0.23
CA ALA A 32 -7.97 -16.28 0.44
C ALA A 32 -9.16 -16.38 -0.53
N PRO A 33 -10.40 -16.10 -0.07
CA PRO A 33 -11.55 -16.06 -0.96
C PRO A 33 -11.45 -14.87 -1.93
N VAL A 34 -11.69 -15.12 -3.23
CA VAL A 34 -11.72 -14.10 -4.28
C VAL A 34 -13.03 -14.27 -5.07
N GLY A 35 -14.08 -13.61 -4.64
CA GLY A 35 -15.43 -13.84 -5.13
C GLY A 35 -15.87 -15.28 -4.86
N ALA A 36 -16.21 -16.04 -5.89
CA ALA A 36 -16.65 -17.43 -5.79
C ALA A 36 -15.50 -18.46 -5.81
N GLN A 37 -14.25 -18.03 -5.91
CA GLN A 37 -13.09 -18.94 -5.93
C GLN A 37 -12.24 -18.82 -4.66
N ILE A 38 -11.43 -19.84 -4.40
CA ILE A 38 -10.39 -19.82 -3.35
C ILE A 38 -9.04 -19.62 -4.02
N GLY A 39 -8.26 -18.70 -3.47
CA GLY A 39 -6.95 -18.27 -4.00
C GLY A 39 -7.06 -17.37 -5.22
N GLN A 40 -5.94 -16.75 -5.56
CA GLN A 40 -5.82 -15.89 -6.72
C GLN A 40 -5.44 -16.70 -7.97
N THR A 41 -5.97 -16.30 -9.12
CA THR A 41 -5.61 -16.84 -10.42
C THR A 41 -5.18 -15.71 -11.35
N ARG A 42 -4.58 -16.05 -12.50
CA ARG A 42 -4.22 -15.04 -13.51
C ARG A 42 -5.41 -14.17 -13.95
N ALA A 43 -6.60 -14.78 -14.03
CA ALA A 43 -7.81 -14.09 -14.48
C ALA A 43 -8.57 -13.38 -13.36
N ARG A 44 -8.33 -13.73 -12.09
CA ARG A 44 -9.05 -13.16 -10.95
C ARG A 44 -8.17 -13.07 -9.73
N GLN A 45 -7.89 -11.85 -9.31
CA GLN A 45 -7.12 -11.52 -8.13
C GLN A 45 -7.95 -10.73 -7.11
N ILE A 46 -7.41 -10.56 -5.91
CA ILE A 46 -7.94 -9.64 -4.91
C ILE A 46 -7.81 -8.22 -5.47
N ASP A 47 -8.93 -7.53 -5.61
CA ASP A 47 -8.97 -6.15 -6.08
C ASP A 47 -9.32 -5.22 -4.91
N THR A 48 -8.30 -4.60 -4.35
CA THR A 48 -8.44 -3.65 -3.23
C THR A 48 -8.84 -2.25 -3.68
N LEU A 49 -8.83 -1.98 -4.99
CA LEU A 49 -9.18 -0.72 -5.61
C LEU A 49 -10.66 -0.69 -6.08
N ALA A 50 -11.37 -1.82 -6.05
CA ALA A 50 -12.66 -1.98 -6.69
C ALA A 50 -13.70 -0.93 -6.26
N ASP A 51 -13.88 -0.73 -4.95
CA ASP A 51 -14.87 0.22 -4.43
C ASP A 51 -14.49 1.67 -4.80
N LEU A 52 -13.19 2.01 -4.74
CA LEU A 52 -12.71 3.34 -5.14
C LEU A 52 -12.91 3.57 -6.64
N ARG A 53 -12.64 2.57 -7.50
CA ARG A 53 -12.89 2.69 -8.95
C ARG A 53 -14.35 2.99 -9.26
N VAL A 54 -15.29 2.34 -8.58
CA VAL A 54 -16.74 2.61 -8.75
C VAL A 54 -17.11 4.06 -8.43
N ALA A 55 -16.43 4.68 -7.47
CA ALA A 55 -16.70 6.06 -7.05
C ALA A 55 -15.97 7.11 -7.91
N LEU A 56 -15.02 6.71 -8.74
CA LEU A 56 -14.25 7.61 -9.61
C LEU A 56 -14.90 7.72 -11.01
N PRO A 57 -14.81 8.89 -11.68
CA PRO A 57 -15.28 9.02 -13.05
C PRO A 57 -14.48 8.08 -13.96
N ARG A 58 -15.19 7.34 -14.81
CA ARG A 58 -14.59 6.34 -15.72
C ARG A 58 -13.76 5.27 -15.02
N GLY A 59 -14.01 5.03 -13.73
CA GLY A 59 -13.25 4.04 -12.96
C GLY A 59 -13.47 2.59 -13.42
N ASP A 60 -14.61 2.30 -14.05
CA ASP A 60 -14.92 1.04 -14.71
C ASP A 60 -14.08 0.80 -15.98
N GLU A 61 -13.55 1.86 -16.60
CA GLU A 61 -12.65 1.78 -17.75
C GLU A 61 -11.17 1.55 -17.36
N ILE A 62 -10.82 1.64 -16.05
CA ILE A 62 -9.48 1.30 -15.56
C ILE A 62 -9.29 -0.21 -15.73
N GLU A 63 -8.35 -0.58 -16.59
CA GLU A 63 -8.04 -1.99 -16.83
C GLU A 63 -7.27 -2.58 -15.65
N MET A 64 -7.81 -3.65 -15.07
CA MET A 64 -7.09 -4.44 -14.06
C MET A 64 -6.41 -5.62 -14.76
N ARG A 65 -5.11 -5.54 -14.94
CA ARG A 65 -4.31 -6.59 -15.59
C ARG A 65 -3.27 -7.13 -14.61
N ASN A 66 -3.39 -8.40 -14.30
CA ASN A 66 -2.44 -9.07 -13.40
C ASN A 66 -2.28 -8.37 -12.03
N GLY A 67 -3.36 -7.80 -11.51
CA GLY A 67 -3.36 -7.04 -10.26
C GLY A 67 -2.88 -5.59 -10.39
N TYR A 68 -2.54 -5.13 -11.60
CA TYR A 68 -2.12 -3.75 -11.87
C TYR A 68 -3.26 -2.95 -12.51
N ALA A 69 -3.48 -1.74 -11.98
CA ALA A 69 -4.42 -0.78 -12.56
C ALA A 69 -3.76 0.00 -13.68
N LEU A 70 -4.29 -0.12 -14.90
CA LEU A 70 -3.81 0.59 -16.07
C LEU A 70 -4.88 1.59 -16.53
N ALA A 71 -4.49 2.83 -16.78
CA ALA A 71 -5.40 3.90 -17.15
C ALA A 71 -4.87 4.72 -18.33
N THR A 72 -5.76 5.15 -19.21
CA THR A 72 -5.41 6.06 -20.31
C THR A 72 -5.28 7.50 -19.81
N PRO A 73 -4.60 8.40 -20.57
CA PRO A 73 -4.54 9.82 -20.21
C PRO A 73 -5.91 10.47 -20.01
N ASP A 74 -6.91 10.11 -20.80
CA ASP A 74 -8.26 10.66 -20.69
C ASP A 74 -8.97 10.24 -19.39
N ILE A 75 -8.76 9.00 -18.94
CA ILE A 75 -9.27 8.51 -17.65
C ILE A 75 -8.60 9.30 -16.52
N LEU A 76 -7.28 9.43 -16.56
CA LEU A 76 -6.52 10.16 -15.56
C LEU A 76 -6.92 11.63 -15.49
N HIS A 77 -7.14 12.28 -16.64
CA HIS A 77 -7.61 13.66 -16.69
C HIS A 77 -9.03 13.81 -16.09
N ALA A 78 -9.93 12.87 -16.36
CA ALA A 78 -11.27 12.89 -15.76
C ALA A 78 -11.20 12.75 -14.24
N ILE A 79 -10.34 11.85 -13.72
CA ILE A 79 -10.09 11.66 -12.29
C ILE A 79 -9.49 12.94 -11.68
N ASP A 80 -8.46 13.51 -12.29
CA ASP A 80 -7.79 14.74 -11.83
C ASP A 80 -8.79 15.89 -11.72
N THR A 81 -9.59 16.14 -12.77
CA THR A 81 -10.63 17.15 -12.78
C THR A 81 -11.64 16.95 -11.64
N ARG A 82 -12.07 15.72 -11.40
CA ARG A 82 -12.99 15.39 -10.30
C ARG A 82 -12.35 15.66 -8.95
N LEU A 83 -11.14 15.17 -8.72
CA LEU A 83 -10.42 15.32 -7.45
C LEU A 83 -10.11 16.79 -7.15
N ALA A 84 -9.77 17.59 -8.17
CA ALA A 84 -9.56 19.04 -8.01
C ALA A 84 -10.80 19.80 -7.55
N ALA A 85 -11.98 19.32 -7.93
CA ALA A 85 -13.25 19.94 -7.56
C ALA A 85 -13.78 19.52 -6.17
N LEU A 86 -13.19 18.51 -5.54
CA LEU A 86 -13.62 18.01 -4.23
C LEU A 86 -13.02 18.79 -3.07
N SER A 87 -13.83 18.99 -2.03
CA SER A 87 -13.35 19.37 -0.70
C SER A 87 -12.50 18.24 -0.09
N GLU A 88 -11.72 18.56 0.95
CA GLU A 88 -10.92 17.56 1.64
C GLU A 88 -11.80 16.47 2.29
N ALA A 89 -12.95 16.83 2.86
CA ALA A 89 -13.88 15.85 3.44
C ALA A 89 -14.45 14.86 2.40
N GLU A 90 -14.69 15.35 1.17
CA GLU A 90 -15.11 14.47 0.08
C GLU A 90 -13.98 13.57 -0.40
N ARG A 91 -12.73 14.06 -0.43
CA ARG A 91 -11.55 13.23 -0.71
C ARG A 91 -11.33 12.20 0.38
N ASP A 92 -11.56 12.56 1.67
CA ASP A 92 -11.50 11.58 2.77
C ASP A 92 -12.53 10.47 2.59
N SER A 93 -13.73 10.80 2.13
CA SER A 93 -14.74 9.79 1.81
C SER A 93 -14.27 8.83 0.71
N LEU A 94 -13.53 9.31 -0.30
CA LEU A 94 -12.92 8.44 -1.31
C LEU A 94 -11.79 7.58 -0.75
N ARG A 95 -10.94 8.12 0.14
CA ARG A 95 -9.84 7.36 0.78
C ARG A 95 -10.38 6.15 1.55
N THR A 96 -11.56 6.27 2.18
CA THR A 96 -12.19 5.15 2.91
C THR A 96 -12.61 3.98 2.02
N LEU A 97 -12.67 4.16 0.71
CA LEU A 97 -13.05 3.12 -0.25
C LEU A 97 -11.87 2.24 -0.68
N LEU A 98 -10.64 2.67 -0.44
CA LEU A 98 -9.47 1.81 -0.67
C LEU A 98 -9.39 0.75 0.43
N ARG A 99 -9.17 -0.49 0.05
CA ARG A 99 -8.96 -1.59 0.98
C ARG A 99 -7.49 -1.98 1.05
N ILE A 100 -7.09 -2.54 2.19
CA ILE A 100 -5.80 -3.20 2.38
C ILE A 100 -6.02 -4.62 2.91
N GLY A 101 -5.06 -5.51 2.68
CA GLY A 101 -5.06 -6.82 3.33
C GLY A 101 -4.38 -6.74 4.70
N LEU A 102 -4.97 -7.37 5.72
CA LEU A 102 -4.37 -7.46 7.04
C LEU A 102 -4.22 -8.91 7.46
N HIS A 103 -3.02 -9.28 7.92
CA HIS A 103 -2.75 -10.53 8.58
C HIS A 103 -2.14 -10.26 9.94
N HIS A 104 -2.78 -10.77 10.99
CA HIS A 104 -2.33 -10.58 12.37
C HIS A 104 -1.52 -11.77 12.85
N ASP A 105 -0.49 -11.49 13.65
CA ASP A 105 0.26 -12.48 14.43
C ASP A 105 0.84 -13.62 13.60
N VAL A 106 1.38 -13.29 12.41
CA VAL A 106 2.02 -14.24 11.49
C VAL A 106 3.41 -14.58 12.00
N ASP A 107 3.76 -15.86 12.03
CA ASP A 107 5.09 -16.31 12.44
C ASP A 107 6.15 -15.81 11.44
N VAL A 108 7.21 -15.23 11.97
CA VAL A 108 8.37 -14.81 11.16
C VAL A 108 9.22 -16.02 10.84
N THR A 109 9.41 -16.28 9.53
CA THR A 109 10.17 -17.45 9.02
C THR A 109 11.50 -17.06 8.38
N ALA A 110 11.86 -15.77 8.42
CA ALA A 110 13.15 -15.29 7.91
C ALA A 110 14.33 -15.88 8.70
N VAL A 111 15.45 -16.05 8.01
CA VAL A 111 16.70 -16.48 8.65
C VAL A 111 17.11 -15.45 9.73
N GLY A 112 17.43 -15.93 10.93
CA GLY A 112 17.77 -15.08 12.08
C GLY A 112 16.57 -14.60 12.91
N ALA A 113 15.35 -14.99 12.54
CA ALA A 113 14.17 -14.72 13.39
C ALA A 113 14.29 -15.44 14.75
N LEU A 114 13.78 -14.78 15.80
CA LEU A 114 13.69 -15.40 17.12
C LEU A 114 12.57 -16.44 17.14
N GLN A 115 12.74 -17.48 17.95
CA GLN A 115 11.71 -18.50 18.10
C GLN A 115 10.40 -17.87 18.63
N GLY A 116 9.29 -18.10 17.92
CA GLY A 116 7.99 -17.54 18.26
C GLY A 116 7.83 -16.06 17.95
N GLN A 117 8.75 -15.45 17.22
CA GLN A 117 8.60 -14.08 16.74
C GLN A 117 7.45 -13.98 15.77
N ARG A 118 6.56 -13.02 16.01
CA ARG A 118 5.38 -12.75 15.18
C ARG A 118 5.33 -11.30 14.73
N VAL A 119 4.70 -11.10 13.57
CA VAL A 119 4.40 -9.77 13.04
C VAL A 119 2.98 -9.73 12.50
N SER A 120 2.35 -8.57 12.57
CA SER A 120 1.16 -8.28 11.76
C SER A 120 1.61 -7.60 10.47
N GLN A 121 0.99 -7.94 9.35
CA GLN A 121 1.37 -7.40 8.05
C GLN A 121 0.19 -6.69 7.39
N ALA A 122 0.44 -5.46 6.91
CA ALA A 122 -0.45 -4.73 6.03
C ALA A 122 -0.01 -4.93 4.58
N TYR A 123 -0.87 -5.50 3.76
CA TYR A 123 -0.66 -5.65 2.33
C TYR A 123 -1.39 -4.55 1.58
N CYS A 124 -0.65 -3.59 1.10
CA CYS A 124 -1.13 -2.52 0.24
C CYS A 124 -0.14 -2.30 -0.91
N SER A 125 -0.56 -1.58 -1.94
CA SER A 125 0.27 -1.26 -3.08
C SER A 125 0.00 0.16 -3.54
N ALA A 126 0.96 0.74 -4.27
CA ALA A 126 0.77 1.96 -5.03
C ALA A 126 0.34 1.66 -6.47
N LEU A 127 -0.11 2.67 -7.19
CA LEU A 127 -0.41 2.55 -8.62
C LEU A 127 0.87 2.35 -9.44
N PRO A 128 0.82 1.50 -10.48
CA PRO A 128 1.98 1.13 -11.28
C PRO A 128 2.23 2.17 -12.40
N VAL A 129 2.59 3.39 -12.03
CA VAL A 129 2.76 4.55 -12.91
C VAL A 129 3.66 4.24 -14.11
N ASN A 130 4.82 3.63 -13.86
CA ASN A 130 5.80 3.30 -14.90
C ASN A 130 5.37 2.15 -15.85
N TYR A 131 4.30 1.41 -15.52
CA TYR A 131 3.83 0.30 -16.36
C TYR A 131 2.86 0.77 -17.44
N ASN A 132 2.45 2.03 -17.41
CA ASN A 132 1.59 2.66 -18.41
C ASN A 132 2.44 3.34 -19.48
N HIS A 133 2.97 2.54 -20.41
CA HIS A 133 3.79 3.06 -21.49
C HIS A 133 3.02 4.09 -22.34
N GLY A 134 3.64 5.24 -22.60
CA GLY A 134 3.06 6.32 -23.40
C GLY A 134 2.20 7.32 -22.60
N THR A 135 2.09 7.16 -21.29
CA THR A 135 1.43 8.13 -20.41
C THR A 135 2.49 8.91 -19.61
N ASP A 136 2.39 10.24 -19.59
CA ASP A 136 3.27 11.05 -18.75
C ASP A 136 3.03 10.70 -17.27
N PRO A 137 4.06 10.29 -16.52
CA PRO A 137 3.93 10.00 -15.11
C PRO A 137 3.28 11.12 -14.29
N ALA A 138 3.45 12.38 -14.68
CA ALA A 138 2.84 13.52 -13.99
C ALA A 138 1.31 13.50 -14.00
N THR A 139 0.68 12.91 -15.03
CA THR A 139 -0.79 12.82 -15.11
C THR A 139 -1.40 11.88 -14.07
N TRP A 140 -0.58 11.03 -13.45
CA TRP A 140 -1.00 10.13 -12.38
C TRP A 140 -1.08 10.81 -11.02
N ALA A 141 -0.54 12.03 -10.86
CA ALA A 141 -0.28 12.64 -9.55
C ALA A 141 -1.49 12.59 -8.61
N SER A 142 -2.63 13.12 -9.01
CA SER A 142 -3.82 13.19 -8.15
C SER A 142 -4.33 11.81 -7.75
N PHE A 143 -4.40 10.86 -8.69
CA PHE A 143 -4.88 9.51 -8.41
C PHE A 143 -3.86 8.71 -7.59
N ALA A 144 -2.57 8.82 -7.90
CA ALA A 144 -1.52 8.16 -7.14
C ALA A 144 -1.41 8.67 -5.70
N CYS A 145 -1.50 9.99 -5.50
CA CYS A 145 -1.55 10.58 -4.16
C CYS A 145 -2.74 10.06 -3.36
N LEU A 146 -3.95 10.08 -3.94
CA LEU A 146 -5.16 9.56 -3.28
C LEU A 146 -4.99 8.12 -2.79
N VAL A 147 -4.43 7.24 -3.65
CA VAL A 147 -4.21 5.83 -3.33
C VAL A 147 -3.12 5.66 -2.26
N LEU A 148 -2.01 6.39 -2.36
CA LEU A 148 -0.93 6.36 -1.37
C LEU A 148 -1.42 6.85 0.00
N GLU A 149 -2.13 7.98 0.04
CA GLU A 149 -2.70 8.55 1.25
C GLU A 149 -3.63 7.54 1.94
N ALA A 150 -4.57 6.96 1.19
CA ALA A 150 -5.49 5.95 1.71
C ALA A 150 -4.76 4.69 2.22
N ALA A 151 -3.72 4.23 1.53
CA ALA A 151 -2.95 3.05 1.92
C ALA A 151 -2.16 3.26 3.22
N TYR A 152 -1.48 4.40 3.36
CA TYR A 152 -0.74 4.72 4.59
C TYR A 152 -1.67 5.01 5.76
N GLU A 153 -2.78 5.72 5.53
CA GLU A 153 -3.81 5.97 6.53
C GLU A 153 -4.39 4.66 7.06
N ALA A 154 -4.85 3.78 6.18
CA ALA A 154 -5.39 2.48 6.57
C ALA A 154 -4.35 1.63 7.33
N THR A 155 -3.08 1.68 6.93
CA THR A 155 -1.99 0.97 7.60
C THR A 155 -1.77 1.49 9.02
N LEU A 156 -1.72 2.80 9.24
CA LEU A 156 -1.53 3.39 10.56
C LEU A 156 -2.75 3.20 11.46
N HIS A 157 -3.97 3.32 10.93
CA HIS A 157 -5.17 2.97 11.69
C HIS A 157 -5.21 1.49 12.10
N ALA A 158 -4.80 0.58 11.22
CA ALA A 158 -4.64 -0.82 11.56
C ALA A 158 -3.60 -1.03 12.67
N ALA A 159 -2.52 -0.24 12.67
CA ALA A 159 -1.50 -0.27 13.73
C ALA A 159 -2.05 0.23 15.07
N VAL A 160 -2.87 1.30 15.08
CA VAL A 160 -3.57 1.77 16.30
C VAL A 160 -4.46 0.68 16.86
N VAL A 161 -5.27 0.04 16.00
CA VAL A 161 -6.13 -1.08 16.42
C VAL A 161 -5.29 -2.25 16.96
N ASN A 162 -4.18 -2.58 16.28
CA ASN A 162 -3.28 -3.65 16.73
C ASN A 162 -2.64 -3.33 18.09
N ALA A 163 -2.19 -2.09 18.32
CA ALA A 163 -1.61 -1.68 19.59
C ALA A 163 -2.60 -1.79 20.77
N GLY A 164 -3.91 -1.62 20.52
CA GLY A 164 -4.97 -1.81 21.50
C GLY A 164 -5.33 -3.28 21.82
N ARG A 165 -4.79 -4.24 21.06
CA ARG A 165 -5.03 -5.69 21.30
C ARG A 165 -4.15 -6.18 22.45
N ALA A 166 -4.60 -7.20 23.17
CA ALA A 166 -3.80 -7.87 24.20
C ALA A 166 -2.50 -8.43 23.57
N GLY A 167 -1.35 -7.94 24.01
CA GLY A 167 -0.04 -8.29 23.45
C GLY A 167 0.29 -7.64 22.11
N GLY A 168 -0.53 -6.69 21.64
CA GLY A 168 -0.29 -5.95 20.42
C GLY A 168 0.95 -5.05 20.52
N SER A 169 1.72 -4.98 19.43
CA SER A 169 2.90 -4.12 19.34
C SER A 169 2.49 -2.69 19.01
N HIS A 170 3.15 -1.72 19.65
CA HIS A 170 3.07 -0.30 19.29
C HIS A 170 4.03 0.08 18.16
N ARG A 171 4.94 -0.83 17.78
CA ARG A 171 5.95 -0.57 16.76
C ARG A 171 5.42 -0.85 15.36
N VAL A 172 5.64 0.11 14.46
CA VAL A 172 5.21 0.07 13.06
C VAL A 172 6.40 0.33 12.15
N TYR A 173 6.55 -0.48 11.12
CA TYR A 173 7.57 -0.28 10.08
C TYR A 173 6.88 0.11 8.78
N LEU A 174 7.10 1.33 8.32
CA LEU A 174 6.60 1.82 7.04
C LEU A 174 7.68 1.75 5.97
N THR A 175 7.35 1.18 4.83
CA THR A 175 8.19 1.17 3.63
C THR A 175 7.76 2.27 2.67
N LEU A 176 8.62 2.64 1.72
CA LEU A 176 8.31 3.62 0.67
C LEU A 176 7.56 2.94 -0.47
N VAL A 177 6.26 2.69 -0.26
CA VAL A 177 5.42 1.93 -1.19
C VAL A 177 5.37 2.61 -2.56
N GLY A 178 5.69 1.85 -3.62
CA GLY A 178 5.64 2.33 -5.00
C GLY A 178 6.81 3.18 -5.47
N GLY A 179 7.78 3.49 -4.61
CA GLY A 179 8.95 4.33 -4.96
C GLY A 179 10.01 3.65 -5.83
N GLY A 180 9.90 2.34 -6.07
CA GLY A 180 10.80 1.58 -6.93
C GLY A 180 10.25 1.48 -8.37
N VAL A 181 10.07 0.24 -8.82
CA VAL A 181 9.65 -0.08 -10.20
C VAL A 181 8.30 0.53 -10.62
N PHE A 182 7.42 0.83 -9.68
CA PHE A 182 6.13 1.47 -9.96
C PHE A 182 6.23 2.94 -10.31
N GLY A 183 7.33 3.61 -9.95
CA GLY A 183 7.61 4.98 -10.38
C GLY A 183 6.76 6.07 -9.71
N ASN A 184 6.18 5.81 -8.54
CA ASN A 184 5.57 6.88 -7.77
C ASN A 184 6.64 7.85 -7.30
N ARG A 185 6.39 9.14 -7.46
CA ARG A 185 7.35 10.18 -7.09
C ARG A 185 7.52 10.22 -5.57
N ARG A 186 8.75 10.48 -5.17
CA ARG A 186 9.12 10.50 -3.75
C ARG A 186 8.31 11.50 -2.94
N GLU A 187 8.07 12.68 -3.50
CA GLU A 187 7.24 13.72 -2.86
C GLU A 187 5.81 13.27 -2.61
N TRP A 188 5.23 12.42 -3.47
CA TRP A 188 3.88 11.87 -3.28
C TRP A 188 3.85 10.90 -2.10
N ILE A 189 4.88 10.04 -2.02
CA ILE A 189 5.00 9.05 -0.96
C ILE A 189 5.21 9.74 0.40
N LEU A 190 6.13 10.70 0.48
CA LEU A 190 6.41 11.41 1.72
C LEU A 190 5.23 12.27 2.17
N GLY A 191 4.52 12.91 1.22
CA GLY A 191 3.28 13.64 1.51
C GLY A 191 2.20 12.74 2.09
N ALA A 192 2.01 11.56 1.52
CA ALA A 192 1.05 10.58 2.00
C ALA A 192 1.41 10.03 3.41
N ILE A 193 2.70 9.76 3.66
CA ILE A 193 3.17 9.35 4.99
C ILE A 193 2.94 10.47 6.01
N ARG A 194 3.31 11.72 5.69
CA ARG A 194 3.11 12.88 6.57
C ARG A 194 1.65 13.02 6.95
N ARG A 195 0.75 13.00 5.96
CA ARG A 195 -0.69 13.07 6.21
C ARG A 195 -1.17 11.95 7.15
N ALA A 196 -0.75 10.73 6.91
CA ALA A 196 -1.15 9.59 7.73
C ALA A 196 -0.61 9.69 9.17
N LEU A 197 0.62 10.19 9.37
CA LEU A 197 1.20 10.45 10.69
C LEU A 197 0.42 11.54 11.44
N ASP A 198 -0.01 12.60 10.74
CA ASP A 198 -0.83 13.66 11.34
C ASP A 198 -2.17 13.14 11.87
N LEU A 199 -2.80 12.21 11.16
CA LEU A 199 -4.08 11.59 11.58
C LEU A 199 -3.95 10.74 12.85
N VAL A 200 -2.79 10.15 13.09
CA VAL A 200 -2.54 9.33 14.29
C VAL A 200 -1.69 10.06 15.34
N ARG A 201 -1.49 11.36 15.18
CA ARG A 201 -0.75 12.17 16.14
C ARG A 201 -1.37 12.05 17.53
N GLY A 202 -0.54 11.74 18.53
CA GLY A 202 -0.98 11.50 19.89
C GLY A 202 -1.42 10.06 20.20
N GLN A 203 -1.43 9.16 19.22
CA GLN A 203 -1.54 7.73 19.46
C GLN A 203 -0.19 7.18 19.94
N ALA A 204 -0.22 6.19 20.82
CA ALA A 204 0.98 5.55 21.38
C ALA A 204 1.61 4.60 20.35
N LEU A 205 2.11 5.12 19.23
CA LEU A 205 2.80 4.37 18.19
C LEU A 205 4.27 4.80 18.08
N GLU A 206 5.14 3.83 17.85
CA GLU A 206 6.54 4.02 17.51
C GLU A 206 6.70 3.69 16.03
N VAL A 207 6.74 4.70 15.16
CA VAL A 207 6.77 4.53 13.70
C VAL A 207 8.20 4.64 13.17
N TRP A 208 8.65 3.60 12.48
CA TRP A 208 9.95 3.52 11.83
C TRP A 208 9.82 3.62 10.32
N LEU A 209 10.51 4.56 9.70
CA LEU A 209 10.63 4.65 8.25
C LEU A 209 11.79 3.78 7.77
N VAL A 210 11.48 2.77 6.96
CA VAL A 210 12.49 1.81 6.48
C VAL A 210 13.08 2.28 5.17
N SER A 211 14.40 2.45 5.14
CA SER A 211 15.17 2.78 3.94
C SER A 211 16.14 1.66 3.59
N TYR A 212 16.41 1.49 2.30
CA TYR A 212 17.43 0.58 1.82
C TYR A 212 18.78 1.33 1.70
N GLY A 213 19.80 0.85 2.41
CA GLY A 213 21.12 1.48 2.44
C GLY A 213 21.17 2.74 3.34
N SER A 214 21.79 3.82 2.85
CA SER A 214 21.85 5.09 3.60
C SER A 214 20.46 5.73 3.71
N VAL A 215 20.21 6.39 4.84
CA VAL A 215 18.97 7.14 5.05
C VAL A 215 19.07 8.48 4.32
N PRO A 216 18.20 8.79 3.36
CA PRO A 216 18.19 10.08 2.68
C PRO A 216 17.74 11.22 3.60
N ASP A 217 18.25 12.44 3.35
CA ASP A 217 17.99 13.63 4.17
C ASP A 217 16.49 13.96 4.33
N ASP A 218 15.68 13.76 3.29
CA ASP A 218 14.25 14.02 3.35
C ASP A 218 13.48 13.07 4.29
N LEU A 219 13.98 11.82 4.49
CA LEU A 219 13.45 10.92 5.52
C LEU A 219 13.88 11.35 6.93
N LEU A 220 15.10 11.85 7.08
CA LEU A 220 15.56 12.41 8.35
C LEU A 220 14.72 13.64 8.72
N MET A 221 14.52 14.56 7.78
CA MET A 221 13.67 15.73 7.98
C MET A 221 12.23 15.36 8.34
N LEU A 222 11.66 14.35 7.65
CA LEU A 222 10.31 13.85 7.98
C LEU A 222 10.26 13.27 9.40
N ALA A 223 11.28 12.52 9.81
CA ALA A 223 11.32 11.95 11.15
C ALA A 223 11.43 13.03 12.22
N ASP A 224 12.27 14.06 12.00
CA ASP A 224 12.46 15.17 12.94
C ASP A 224 11.19 15.98 13.19
N ASP A 225 10.27 16.07 12.21
CA ASP A 225 8.97 16.74 12.36
C ASP A 225 8.02 16.05 13.37
N TYR A 226 8.32 14.80 13.76
CA TYR A 226 7.45 13.96 14.63
C TYR A 226 8.15 13.48 15.92
N HIS A 227 9.35 13.97 16.20
CA HIS A 227 10.10 13.68 17.45
C HIS A 227 9.75 14.63 18.61
#